data_2bf570e4ece86a1576587f9daea3bd4c
#
_entry.id   2bf570e4ece86a1576587f9daea3bd4c
#
_cell.length_a   1.000
_cell.length_b   1.000
_cell.length_c   1.000
_cell.angle_alpha   90.00
_cell.angle_beta   90.00
_cell.angle_gamma   90.00
#
_symmetry.space_group_name_H-M   'P 1'
#
loop_
_entity.id
_entity.type
_entity.pdbx_description
1 polymer ?
#
loop_
_entity_poly.entity_id
_entity_poly.type
_entity_poly.pdbx_seq_one_letter_code
_entity_poly.pdbx_strand_id
1 'polypeptide(L)'
;MKQLMIGNAAVARGLYEAGCGVASSYPGTPSTEITEEAAKYDEIYCEWAPNEKVALEVAFGAAVAGKRSFCGMKHVGLNVAADPLFTISYTGINAGMIIGVADDAGMHSSQNEQDSRHYAIAAKVPMLEPSDSAEALAFTKIAYEISEKYDTPVFMKMCTRVAHSQSLVETSERVEPALKEYKKDIAKYVMMPANAKRRHPIVEQRTRDLIAYAETTPLNRVEMGDTKIGIITSSTSYQYVKEVFGDNASVLKLGLINPLPEKLILDFAQKVDKLFIIEELDDIIESHCKKLGLDVTGKDVFPLEDEFSQNLVAEKMGIPVEESLTLDENIPVRPPVMCAGCPHRGMFYTLSKNKCTVMGDIGCYTLGAVAPLSAIDVTACMGASISSIHGFNKARGEESEGKTVAVIGDSTFMHSGMTGLANIAYNMSNSTVIILDNSITGMTGHQQNPTTGYNIKGDPAGKINLEALCKAMGFNRVRVVDPYDLEACDKAVKEELAAAEPSVIISRRPCALLKYVEVKPPLNVDKDKCKGCKCA
;
A
#
# COMPACT_ATOMS: atom_id res chain seq x y z
N MET A 1 20.50 -15.22 -16.87
CA MET A 1 19.61 -16.41 -17.12
C MET A 1 18.20 -15.85 -17.36
N LYS A 2 17.40 -16.45 -18.28
CA LYS A 2 16.00 -16.04 -18.47
C LYS A 2 15.09 -16.80 -17.50
N GLN A 3 14.24 -16.10 -16.78
CA GLN A 3 13.29 -16.65 -15.81
C GLN A 3 11.93 -16.00 -15.98
N LEU A 4 10.85 -16.74 -15.75
CA LEU A 4 9.50 -16.21 -15.68
C LEU A 4 9.26 -15.68 -14.26
N MET A 5 8.95 -14.40 -14.13
CA MET A 5 8.77 -13.71 -12.84
C MET A 5 7.54 -12.82 -12.85
N ILE A 6 6.86 -12.69 -11.71
CA ILE A 6 5.92 -11.60 -11.46
C ILE A 6 6.69 -10.29 -11.24
N GLY A 7 6.03 -9.14 -11.46
CA GLY A 7 6.68 -7.84 -11.30
C GLY A 7 7.27 -7.61 -9.92
N ASN A 8 6.57 -8.01 -8.85
CA ASN A 8 7.09 -7.90 -7.48
C ASN A 8 8.38 -8.70 -7.27
N ALA A 9 8.45 -9.93 -7.79
CA ALA A 9 9.66 -10.75 -7.72
C ALA A 9 10.78 -10.17 -8.58
N ALA A 10 10.45 -9.53 -9.70
CA ALA A 10 11.43 -8.87 -10.56
C ALA A 10 12.03 -7.62 -9.89
N VAL A 11 11.23 -6.83 -9.16
CA VAL A 11 11.76 -5.73 -8.33
C VAL A 11 12.69 -6.29 -7.26
N ALA A 12 12.27 -7.32 -6.50
CA ALA A 12 13.10 -7.96 -5.48
C ALA A 12 14.43 -8.50 -6.06
N ARG A 13 14.36 -9.10 -7.25
CA ARG A 13 15.56 -9.55 -7.98
C ARG A 13 16.45 -8.37 -8.37
N GLY A 14 15.86 -7.27 -8.84
CA GLY A 14 16.59 -6.02 -9.13
C GLY A 14 17.28 -5.44 -7.89
N LEU A 15 16.61 -5.46 -6.73
CA LEU A 15 17.21 -5.06 -5.44
C LEU A 15 18.43 -5.93 -5.10
N TYR A 16 18.30 -7.25 -5.26
CA TYR A 16 19.42 -8.18 -5.05
C TYR A 16 20.58 -7.88 -5.99
N GLU A 17 20.34 -7.84 -7.30
CA GLU A 17 21.38 -7.61 -8.32
C GLU A 17 22.10 -6.26 -8.13
N ALA A 18 21.36 -5.24 -7.70
CA ALA A 18 21.90 -3.89 -7.47
C ALA A 18 22.58 -3.73 -6.10
N GLY A 19 22.69 -4.78 -5.28
CA GLY A 19 23.39 -4.70 -4.00
C GLY A 19 22.62 -3.94 -2.90
N CYS A 20 21.30 -4.00 -2.90
CA CYS A 20 20.48 -3.56 -1.77
C CYS A 20 20.91 -4.33 -0.50
N GLY A 21 21.04 -3.63 0.61
CA GLY A 21 21.43 -4.26 1.86
C GLY A 21 20.37 -4.21 2.95
N VAL A 22 19.40 -3.29 2.84
CA VAL A 22 18.33 -3.13 3.83
C VAL A 22 17.00 -2.87 3.12
N ALA A 23 15.99 -3.68 3.42
CA ALA A 23 14.62 -3.50 2.96
C ALA A 23 13.67 -3.51 4.16
N SER A 24 12.92 -2.44 4.34
CA SER A 24 11.92 -2.31 5.41
C SER A 24 10.59 -1.91 4.80
N SER A 25 9.50 -2.60 5.16
CA SER A 25 8.18 -2.40 4.55
C SER A 25 7.06 -2.62 5.56
N TYR A 26 5.87 -2.11 5.26
CA TYR A 26 4.64 -2.59 5.87
C TYR A 26 3.83 -3.35 4.82
N PRO A 27 3.22 -4.51 5.18
CA PRO A 27 2.50 -5.32 4.20
C PRO A 27 1.28 -4.60 3.63
N GLY A 28 1.18 -4.51 2.30
CA GLY A 28 0.06 -3.87 1.61
C GLY A 28 -0.05 -4.34 0.17
N THR A 29 -1.10 -5.11 -0.16
CA THR A 29 -1.37 -5.56 -1.53
C THR A 29 -1.65 -4.35 -2.43
N PRO A 30 -0.97 -4.19 -3.59
CA PRO A 30 -0.23 -5.21 -4.34
C PRO A 30 1.30 -5.23 -4.17
N SER A 31 1.93 -4.57 -3.17
CA SER A 31 3.39 -4.47 -3.02
C SER A 31 4.02 -5.50 -2.07
N THR A 32 3.22 -6.26 -1.33
CA THR A 32 3.69 -7.13 -0.23
C THR A 32 4.79 -8.09 -0.66
N GLU A 33 4.63 -8.74 -1.79
CA GLU A 33 5.53 -9.79 -2.28
C GLU A 33 6.93 -9.26 -2.61
N ILE A 34 7.13 -7.95 -2.84
CA ILE A 34 8.48 -7.39 -3.09
C ILE A 34 9.40 -7.71 -1.92
N THR A 35 8.96 -7.43 -0.70
CA THR A 35 9.79 -7.65 0.50
C THR A 35 9.84 -9.12 0.90
N GLU A 36 8.77 -9.89 0.68
CA GLU A 36 8.77 -11.35 0.86
C GLU A 36 9.78 -12.04 -0.06
N GLU A 37 9.82 -11.65 -1.33
CA GLU A 37 10.79 -12.18 -2.29
C GLU A 37 12.23 -11.70 -1.98
N ALA A 38 12.41 -10.45 -1.57
CA ALA A 38 13.71 -9.91 -1.15
C ALA A 38 14.25 -10.64 0.09
N ALA A 39 13.38 -11.04 1.01
CA ALA A 39 13.77 -11.76 2.23
C ALA A 39 14.34 -13.17 1.98
N LYS A 40 14.19 -13.71 0.77
CA LYS A 40 14.79 -14.99 0.37
C LYS A 40 16.30 -14.87 0.09
N TYR A 41 16.82 -13.64 -0.08
CA TYR A 41 18.24 -13.38 -0.26
C TYR A 41 18.88 -13.04 1.09
N ASP A 42 19.89 -13.81 1.51
CA ASP A 42 20.56 -13.61 2.80
C ASP A 42 21.40 -12.32 2.85
N GLU A 43 21.76 -11.78 1.70
CA GLU A 43 22.53 -10.54 1.57
C GLU A 43 21.69 -9.28 1.83
N ILE A 44 20.37 -9.41 1.92
CA ILE A 44 19.45 -8.31 2.19
C ILE A 44 18.84 -8.50 3.58
N TYR A 45 19.10 -7.58 4.49
CA TYR A 45 18.32 -7.51 5.72
C TYR A 45 16.90 -7.03 5.41
N CYS A 46 15.92 -7.87 5.68
CA CYS A 46 14.51 -7.56 5.44
C CYS A 46 13.73 -7.57 6.75
N GLU A 47 12.79 -6.62 6.88
CA GLU A 47 11.89 -6.56 8.04
C GLU A 47 10.49 -6.08 7.68
N TRP A 48 9.51 -6.46 8.50
CA TRP A 48 8.21 -5.82 8.58
C TRP A 48 8.23 -4.76 9.68
N ALA A 49 8.16 -3.50 9.28
CA ALA A 49 7.98 -2.39 10.21
C ALA A 49 6.53 -2.32 10.71
N PRO A 50 6.27 -1.68 11.85
CA PRO A 50 4.90 -1.54 12.36
C PRO A 50 4.00 -0.65 11.49
N ASN A 51 4.56 0.29 10.71
CA ASN A 51 3.88 1.10 9.71
C ASN A 51 4.86 1.64 8.66
N GLU A 52 4.33 2.28 7.61
CA GLU A 52 5.10 2.77 6.47
C GLU A 52 5.99 3.96 6.81
N LYS A 53 5.59 4.80 7.79
CA LYS A 53 6.44 5.89 8.29
C LYS A 53 7.74 5.33 8.88
N VAL A 54 7.62 4.34 9.76
CA VAL A 54 8.78 3.68 10.39
C VAL A 54 9.61 2.94 9.32
N ALA A 55 8.96 2.25 8.39
CA ALA A 55 9.65 1.56 7.29
C ALA A 55 10.51 2.53 6.46
N LEU A 56 9.97 3.68 6.10
CA LEU A 56 10.69 4.71 5.34
C LEU A 56 11.86 5.30 6.15
N GLU A 57 11.66 5.53 7.44
CA GLU A 57 12.70 6.04 8.36
C GLU A 57 13.86 5.03 8.53
N VAL A 58 13.55 3.73 8.61
CA VAL A 58 14.58 2.66 8.66
C VAL A 58 15.39 2.62 7.37
N ALA A 59 14.72 2.63 6.22
CA ALA A 59 15.39 2.66 4.91
C ALA A 59 16.26 3.93 4.74
N PHE A 60 15.77 5.08 5.20
CA PHE A 60 16.53 6.33 5.21
C PHE A 60 17.75 6.25 6.12
N GLY A 61 17.61 5.70 7.32
CA GLY A 61 18.74 5.47 8.24
C GLY A 61 19.84 4.63 7.61
N ALA A 62 19.45 3.55 6.89
CA ALA A 62 20.39 2.69 6.17
C ALA A 62 21.07 3.45 5.01
N ALA A 63 20.32 4.25 4.25
CA ALA A 63 20.86 5.08 3.18
C ALA A 63 21.87 6.12 3.70
N VAL A 64 21.57 6.78 4.80
CA VAL A 64 22.49 7.74 5.47
C VAL A 64 23.75 7.03 5.96
N ALA A 65 23.61 5.81 6.48
CA ALA A 65 24.74 4.99 6.92
C ALA A 65 25.64 4.50 5.78
N GLY A 66 25.23 4.69 4.52
CA GLY A 66 26.04 4.37 3.34
C GLY A 66 25.69 3.05 2.66
N LYS A 67 24.55 2.43 2.98
CA LYS A 67 24.08 1.17 2.37
C LYS A 67 22.86 1.42 1.49
N ARG A 68 22.80 0.85 0.28
CA ARG A 68 21.60 0.88 -0.57
C ARG A 68 20.42 0.29 0.16
N SER A 69 19.27 0.97 0.10
CA SER A 69 18.07 0.60 0.85
C SER A 69 16.80 0.67 0.00
N PHE A 70 15.76 -0.02 0.50
CA PHE A 70 14.45 -0.09 -0.10
C PHE A 70 13.37 0.06 0.98
N CYS A 71 12.29 0.78 0.64
CA CYS A 71 11.06 0.81 1.44
C CYS A 71 9.88 0.49 0.53
N GLY A 72 9.08 -0.54 0.86
CA GLY A 72 7.91 -0.95 0.10
C GLY A 72 6.61 -0.61 0.79
N MET A 73 5.62 -0.13 0.02
CA MET A 73 4.30 0.21 0.54
C MET A 73 3.24 0.28 -0.56
N LYS A 74 1.99 0.20 -0.14
CA LYS A 74 0.82 0.51 -0.95
C LYS A 74 0.60 2.03 -1.01
N HIS A 75 -0.22 2.53 -1.98
CA HIS A 75 -0.52 3.97 -2.10
C HIS A 75 -1.08 4.59 -0.82
N VAL A 76 -1.99 3.90 -0.10
CA VAL A 76 -2.51 4.41 1.19
C VAL A 76 -1.44 4.46 2.28
N GLY A 77 -0.41 3.60 2.20
CA GLY A 77 0.75 3.64 3.09
C GLY A 77 1.64 4.85 2.81
N LEU A 78 1.68 5.33 1.57
CA LEU A 78 2.40 6.56 1.22
C LEU A 78 1.83 7.78 1.95
N ASN A 79 0.52 7.80 2.21
CA ASN A 79 -0.09 8.84 3.03
C ASN A 79 0.50 8.86 4.46
N VAL A 80 0.77 7.68 5.03
CA VAL A 80 1.38 7.53 6.37
C VAL A 80 2.85 7.94 6.35
N ALA A 81 3.56 7.63 5.27
CA ALA A 81 4.97 7.93 5.07
C ALA A 81 5.23 9.36 4.52
N ALA A 82 4.20 10.17 4.30
CA ALA A 82 4.34 11.49 3.67
C ALA A 82 5.26 12.43 4.45
N ASP A 83 5.15 12.50 5.78
CA ASP A 83 5.96 13.39 6.61
C ASP A 83 7.48 13.16 6.42
N PRO A 84 8.03 11.95 6.64
CA PRO A 84 9.44 11.71 6.35
C PRO A 84 9.79 11.86 4.87
N LEU A 85 8.93 11.51 3.92
CA LEU A 85 9.17 11.66 2.48
C LEU A 85 9.56 13.10 2.12
N PHE A 86 8.74 14.08 2.52
CA PHE A 86 8.99 15.49 2.20
C PHE A 86 10.28 16.01 2.82
N THR A 87 10.62 15.54 4.02
CA THR A 87 11.88 15.92 4.68
C THR A 87 13.10 15.24 4.06
N ILE A 88 13.01 13.94 3.73
CA ILE A 88 14.08 13.19 3.07
C ILE A 88 14.41 13.78 1.69
N SER A 89 13.43 14.28 0.96
CA SER A 89 13.65 15.02 -0.29
C SER A 89 14.60 16.20 -0.12
N TYR A 90 14.56 16.87 1.02
CA TYR A 90 15.46 18.00 1.33
C TYR A 90 16.83 17.54 1.83
N THR A 91 16.88 16.56 2.74
CA THR A 91 18.15 16.05 3.27
C THR A 91 19.00 15.39 2.19
N GLY A 92 18.34 14.74 1.22
CA GLY A 92 19.03 13.81 0.34
C GLY A 92 19.52 12.56 1.08
N ILE A 93 20.43 11.84 0.47
CA ILE A 93 20.90 10.51 0.91
C ILE A 93 22.43 10.44 0.92
N ASN A 94 23.00 9.32 1.36
CA ASN A 94 24.41 8.98 1.17
C ASN A 94 24.56 7.82 0.18
N ALA A 95 23.85 6.71 0.40
CA ALA A 95 23.74 5.62 -0.57
C ALA A 95 22.33 5.62 -1.19
N GLY A 96 22.15 4.95 -2.33
CA GLY A 96 20.92 4.91 -3.07
C GLY A 96 19.73 4.39 -2.25
N MET A 97 18.56 5.01 -2.43
CA MET A 97 17.32 4.68 -1.74
C MET A 97 16.15 4.61 -2.72
N ILE A 98 15.41 3.52 -2.68
CA ILE A 98 14.21 3.33 -3.50
C ILE A 98 12.99 3.25 -2.58
N ILE A 99 11.92 3.93 -3.00
CA ILE A 99 10.59 3.85 -2.40
C ILE A 99 9.70 3.14 -3.40
N GLY A 100 9.42 1.85 -3.16
CA GLY A 100 8.45 1.07 -3.92
C GLY A 100 7.04 1.43 -3.47
N VAL A 101 6.24 2.02 -4.35
CA VAL A 101 4.83 2.31 -4.10
C VAL A 101 3.97 1.60 -5.13
N ALA A 102 2.90 0.94 -4.68
CA ALA A 102 1.99 0.24 -5.58
C ALA A 102 0.59 0.83 -5.51
N ASP A 103 0.13 1.34 -6.66
CA ASP A 103 -1.21 1.83 -6.85
C ASP A 103 -2.15 0.68 -7.25
N ASP A 104 -3.43 0.82 -6.94
CA ASP A 104 -4.46 -0.20 -7.14
C ASP A 104 -5.62 0.40 -7.95
N ALA A 105 -5.38 0.64 -9.24
CA ALA A 105 -6.42 1.06 -10.17
C ALA A 105 -7.56 0.04 -10.19
N GLY A 106 -8.80 0.52 -10.12
CA GLY A 106 -9.98 -0.33 -9.97
C GLY A 106 -10.23 -0.84 -8.55
N MET A 107 -9.45 -0.42 -7.57
CA MET A 107 -9.65 -0.71 -6.13
C MET A 107 -9.87 -2.20 -5.81
N HIS A 108 -9.11 -3.12 -6.44
CA HIS A 108 -9.26 -4.57 -6.22
C HIS A 108 -9.13 -4.99 -4.76
N SER A 109 -8.31 -4.25 -3.98
CA SER A 109 -8.10 -4.51 -2.54
C SER A 109 -7.95 -3.22 -1.72
N SER A 110 -8.50 -2.10 -2.17
CA SER A 110 -8.30 -0.78 -1.58
C SER A 110 -9.61 -0.11 -1.16
N GLN A 111 -9.55 0.75 -0.16
CA GLN A 111 -10.69 1.55 0.31
C GLN A 111 -10.90 2.85 -0.47
N ASN A 112 -9.97 3.23 -1.31
CA ASN A 112 -10.04 4.36 -2.23
C ASN A 112 -9.05 4.17 -3.37
N GLU A 113 -9.20 4.94 -4.43
CA GLU A 113 -8.28 5.03 -5.55
C GLU A 113 -7.44 6.28 -5.39
N GLN A 114 -6.12 6.16 -5.60
CA GLN A 114 -5.18 7.27 -5.47
C GLN A 114 -4.09 7.13 -6.53
N ASP A 115 -3.57 8.28 -6.97
CA ASP A 115 -2.44 8.36 -7.88
C ASP A 115 -1.19 8.85 -7.14
N SER A 116 -0.25 7.94 -6.93
CA SER A 116 1.00 8.25 -6.23
C SER A 116 1.92 9.23 -6.97
N ARG A 117 1.67 9.49 -8.27
CA ARG A 117 2.41 10.48 -9.07
C ARG A 117 2.30 11.89 -8.49
N HIS A 118 1.17 12.23 -7.86
CA HIS A 118 1.01 13.50 -7.15
C HIS A 118 2.01 13.68 -6.01
N TYR A 119 2.33 12.62 -5.27
CA TYR A 119 3.35 12.67 -4.22
C TYR A 119 4.74 12.92 -4.78
N ALA A 120 5.09 12.27 -5.89
CA ALA A 120 6.37 12.46 -6.54
C ALA A 120 6.56 13.91 -7.00
N ILE A 121 5.53 14.49 -7.61
CA ILE A 121 5.50 15.90 -8.06
C ILE A 121 5.65 16.84 -6.86
N ALA A 122 4.83 16.67 -5.83
CA ALA A 122 4.81 17.55 -4.65
C ALA A 122 6.11 17.46 -3.83
N ALA A 123 6.66 16.27 -3.65
CA ALA A 123 7.91 16.04 -2.93
C ALA A 123 9.16 16.31 -3.78
N LYS A 124 9.03 16.53 -5.11
CA LYS A 124 10.14 16.73 -6.07
C LYS A 124 11.11 15.54 -6.07
N VAL A 125 10.56 14.33 -6.07
CA VAL A 125 11.28 13.06 -6.08
C VAL A 125 11.05 12.38 -7.42
N PRO A 126 12.11 11.91 -8.13
CA PRO A 126 11.93 11.24 -9.40
C PRO A 126 11.15 9.93 -9.24
N MET A 127 10.32 9.61 -10.25
CA MET A 127 9.47 8.42 -10.24
C MET A 127 9.60 7.63 -11.54
N LEU A 128 9.87 6.34 -11.40
CA LEU A 128 9.93 5.36 -12.49
C LEU A 128 8.67 4.50 -12.50
N GLU A 129 8.18 4.19 -13.70
CA GLU A 129 6.94 3.44 -13.90
C GLU A 129 7.16 2.33 -14.95
N PRO A 130 7.49 1.08 -14.52
CA PRO A 130 7.70 -0.03 -15.43
C PRO A 130 6.38 -0.53 -16.03
N SER A 131 6.43 -1.11 -17.23
CA SER A 131 5.29 -1.68 -17.94
C SER A 131 5.18 -3.19 -17.84
N ASP A 132 6.23 -3.86 -17.39
CA ASP A 132 6.29 -5.33 -17.21
C ASP A 132 7.37 -5.73 -16.21
N SER A 133 7.52 -7.04 -15.96
CA SER A 133 8.51 -7.56 -15.03
C SER A 133 9.96 -7.32 -15.48
N ALA A 134 10.22 -7.30 -16.78
CA ALA A 134 11.58 -7.06 -17.28
C ALA A 134 12.02 -5.63 -17.02
N GLU A 135 11.13 -4.65 -17.28
CA GLU A 135 11.36 -3.26 -16.92
C GLU A 135 11.41 -3.06 -15.40
N ALA A 136 10.57 -3.76 -14.62
CA ALA A 136 10.59 -3.68 -13.17
C ALA A 136 11.99 -4.04 -12.60
N LEU A 137 12.62 -5.09 -13.10
CA LEU A 137 14.01 -5.42 -12.72
C LEU A 137 15.00 -4.35 -13.19
N ALA A 138 14.95 -3.99 -14.48
CA ALA A 138 15.92 -3.05 -15.08
C ALA A 138 15.82 -1.66 -14.43
N PHE A 139 14.59 -1.16 -14.21
CA PHE A 139 14.35 0.14 -13.60
C PHE A 139 14.76 0.17 -12.14
N THR A 140 14.62 -0.94 -11.40
CA THR A 140 15.14 -1.04 -10.02
C THR A 140 16.64 -0.79 -9.96
N LYS A 141 17.41 -1.34 -10.90
CA LYS A 141 18.86 -1.10 -10.96
C LYS A 141 19.19 0.37 -11.29
N ILE A 142 18.51 0.92 -12.30
CA ILE A 142 18.69 2.32 -12.74
C ILE A 142 18.23 3.28 -11.64
N ALA A 143 17.19 2.95 -10.87
CA ALA A 143 16.70 3.77 -9.77
C ALA A 143 17.79 4.05 -8.72
N TYR A 144 18.64 3.09 -8.39
CA TYR A 144 19.79 3.33 -7.50
C TYR A 144 20.82 4.27 -8.12
N GLU A 145 21.08 4.15 -9.42
CA GLU A 145 22.01 5.05 -10.12
C GLU A 145 21.50 6.49 -10.13
N ILE A 146 20.20 6.68 -10.43
CA ILE A 146 19.54 7.99 -10.37
C ILE A 146 19.59 8.55 -8.95
N SER A 147 19.23 7.72 -7.96
CA SER A 147 19.21 8.09 -6.56
C SER A 147 20.57 8.62 -6.10
N GLU A 148 21.64 7.89 -6.39
CA GLU A 148 23.02 8.25 -5.99
C GLU A 148 23.56 9.45 -6.76
N LYS A 149 23.21 9.58 -8.05
CA LYS A 149 23.66 10.68 -8.90
C LYS A 149 23.02 12.01 -8.50
N TYR A 150 21.75 11.99 -8.15
CA TYR A 150 20.97 13.20 -7.89
C TYR A 150 20.71 13.48 -6.41
N ASP A 151 21.30 12.72 -5.49
CA ASP A 151 21.18 12.92 -4.04
C ASP A 151 19.71 12.96 -3.58
N THR A 152 18.91 11.95 -3.94
CA THR A 152 17.47 11.90 -3.67
C THR A 152 16.98 10.45 -3.63
N PRO A 153 15.96 10.11 -2.84
CA PRO A 153 15.26 8.84 -3.06
C PRO A 153 14.63 8.82 -4.46
N VAL A 154 14.31 7.62 -4.95
CA VAL A 154 13.60 7.41 -6.22
C VAL A 154 12.36 6.58 -5.97
N PHE A 155 11.22 7.00 -6.49
CA PHE A 155 10.03 6.16 -6.52
C PHE A 155 10.11 5.10 -7.61
N MET A 156 9.79 3.87 -7.25
CA MET A 156 9.43 2.80 -8.16
C MET A 156 7.92 2.58 -8.03
N LYS A 157 7.15 3.14 -8.99
CA LYS A 157 5.69 3.02 -8.98
C LYS A 157 5.27 1.75 -9.72
N MET A 158 4.60 0.89 -9.00
CA MET A 158 3.97 -0.32 -9.53
C MET A 158 2.45 -0.11 -9.62
N CYS A 159 1.78 -0.93 -10.41
CA CYS A 159 0.33 -1.11 -10.34
C CYS A 159 0.01 -2.59 -10.16
N THR A 160 -1.21 -2.91 -9.79
CA THR A 160 -1.66 -4.30 -9.54
C THR A 160 -1.32 -5.24 -10.70
N ARG A 161 -1.50 -4.80 -11.94
CA ARG A 161 -1.21 -5.63 -13.13
C ARG A 161 0.27 -5.92 -13.29
N VAL A 162 1.14 -4.92 -13.21
CA VAL A 162 2.60 -5.14 -13.27
C VAL A 162 3.06 -5.98 -12.09
N ALA A 163 2.56 -5.71 -10.88
CA ALA A 163 2.96 -6.42 -9.68
C ALA A 163 2.75 -7.95 -9.79
N HIS A 164 1.61 -8.37 -10.36
CA HIS A 164 1.18 -9.77 -10.36
C HIS A 164 1.19 -10.46 -11.73
N SER A 165 1.41 -9.74 -12.84
CA SER A 165 1.62 -10.35 -14.15
C SER A 165 3.01 -10.94 -14.28
N GLN A 166 3.12 -12.01 -15.08
CA GLN A 166 4.38 -12.69 -15.32
C GLN A 166 4.93 -12.38 -16.72
N SER A 167 6.21 -12.05 -16.78
CA SER A 167 6.94 -11.98 -18.04
C SER A 167 8.34 -12.58 -17.92
N LEU A 168 9.01 -12.78 -19.07
CA LEU A 168 10.38 -13.27 -19.10
C LEU A 168 11.35 -12.18 -18.69
N VAL A 169 12.15 -12.44 -17.68
CA VAL A 169 13.12 -11.51 -17.12
C VAL A 169 14.52 -12.07 -17.30
N GLU A 170 15.47 -11.26 -17.74
CA GLU A 170 16.87 -11.62 -17.83
C GLU A 170 17.62 -11.21 -16.57
N THR A 171 18.08 -12.22 -15.81
CA THR A 171 18.76 -12.01 -14.52
C THR A 171 20.28 -11.98 -14.67
N SER A 172 20.95 -11.20 -13.81
CA SER A 172 22.40 -11.07 -13.71
C SER A 172 22.90 -11.43 -12.30
N GLU A 173 24.20 -11.44 -12.13
CA GLU A 173 24.83 -11.63 -10.83
C GLU A 173 24.70 -10.35 -9.98
N ARG A 174 24.74 -10.52 -8.65
CA ARG A 174 24.76 -9.40 -7.70
C ARG A 174 26.04 -8.60 -7.85
N VAL A 175 25.89 -7.30 -7.89
CA VAL A 175 27.01 -6.36 -7.78
C VAL A 175 26.93 -5.69 -6.41
N GLU A 176 27.88 -6.03 -5.54
CA GLU A 176 27.93 -5.45 -4.19
C GLU A 176 28.67 -4.10 -4.24
N PRO A 177 27.99 -2.96 -4.04
CA PRO A 177 28.66 -1.69 -3.94
C PRO A 177 29.41 -1.58 -2.61
N ALA A 178 30.55 -0.90 -2.63
CA ALA A 178 31.28 -0.62 -1.39
C ALA A 178 30.39 0.19 -0.42
N LEU A 179 30.48 -0.14 0.87
CA LEU A 179 29.81 0.65 1.89
C LEU A 179 30.39 2.09 1.85
N LYS A 180 29.52 3.07 1.63
CA LYS A 180 29.95 4.47 1.61
C LYS A 180 30.26 4.96 3.02
N GLU A 181 31.34 5.72 3.15
CA GLU A 181 31.73 6.30 4.45
C GLU A 181 30.63 7.25 4.96
N TYR A 182 30.24 7.09 6.20
CA TYR A 182 29.38 8.06 6.89
C TYR A 182 30.21 9.26 7.34
N LYS A 183 29.80 10.45 6.90
CA LYS A 183 30.36 11.72 7.35
C LYS A 183 29.27 12.56 8.00
N LYS A 184 29.54 13.04 9.22
CA LYS A 184 28.63 13.95 9.90
C LYS A 184 28.53 15.27 9.10
N ASP A 185 27.33 15.60 8.65
CA ASP A 185 27.01 16.85 7.97
C ASP A 185 25.70 17.43 8.49
N ILE A 186 25.83 18.34 9.46
CA ILE A 186 24.67 18.99 10.09
C ILE A 186 23.92 19.87 9.09
N ALA A 187 24.62 20.51 8.15
CA ALA A 187 24.02 21.38 7.17
C ALA A 187 23.14 20.61 6.16
N LYS A 188 23.51 19.36 5.87
CA LYS A 188 22.77 18.45 5.00
C LYS A 188 21.64 17.70 5.70
N TYR A 189 21.91 17.08 6.85
CA TYR A 189 21.00 16.09 7.44
C TYR A 189 20.13 16.63 8.58
N VAL A 190 20.39 17.82 9.11
CA VAL A 190 19.58 18.39 10.19
C VAL A 190 18.71 19.53 9.65
N MET A 191 17.42 19.25 9.43
CA MET A 191 16.49 20.19 8.81
C MET A 191 15.95 21.23 9.79
N MET A 192 16.88 22.03 10.39
CA MET A 192 16.49 23.31 11.00
C MET A 192 16.11 24.32 9.91
N PRO A 193 15.25 25.31 10.20
CA PRO A 193 14.80 26.30 9.18
C PRO A 193 15.91 26.92 8.34
N ALA A 194 17.04 27.26 8.97
CA ALA A 194 18.21 27.83 8.28
C ALA A 194 18.87 26.84 7.29
N ASN A 195 18.92 25.55 7.63
CA ASN A 195 19.44 24.50 6.77
C ASN A 195 18.45 24.20 5.63
N ALA A 196 17.16 24.05 5.95
CA ALA A 196 16.10 23.82 4.98
C ALA A 196 16.07 24.93 3.91
N LYS A 197 16.21 26.20 4.32
CA LYS A 197 16.30 27.34 3.40
C LYS A 197 17.50 27.24 2.45
N ARG A 198 18.64 26.71 2.92
CA ARG A 198 19.82 26.48 2.07
C ARG A 198 19.67 25.26 1.16
N ARG A 199 18.98 24.22 1.63
CA ARG A 199 18.72 23.01 0.83
C ARG A 199 17.68 23.23 -0.26
N HIS A 200 16.69 24.12 -0.07
CA HIS A 200 15.65 24.37 -1.06
C HIS A 200 16.17 24.69 -2.48
N PRO A 201 17.11 25.63 -2.68
CA PRO A 201 17.70 25.86 -4.01
C PRO A 201 18.38 24.63 -4.62
N ILE A 202 18.94 23.74 -3.78
CA ILE A 202 19.57 22.48 -4.24
C ILE A 202 18.49 21.52 -4.76
N VAL A 203 17.36 21.41 -4.06
CA VAL A 203 16.20 20.61 -4.50
C VAL A 203 15.65 21.13 -5.84
N GLU A 204 15.53 22.47 -6.00
CA GLU A 204 15.06 23.07 -7.23
C GLU A 204 16.05 22.87 -8.40
N GLN A 205 17.36 22.96 -8.13
CA GLN A 205 18.37 22.70 -9.15
C GLN A 205 18.36 21.22 -9.57
N ARG A 206 18.28 20.31 -8.61
CA ARG A 206 18.12 18.87 -8.85
C ARG A 206 16.91 18.56 -9.75
N THR A 207 15.78 19.24 -9.52
CA THR A 207 14.60 19.07 -10.36
C THR A 207 14.88 19.47 -11.81
N ARG A 208 15.57 20.61 -12.04
CA ARG A 208 15.99 21.03 -13.39
C ARG A 208 16.95 20.02 -14.04
N ASP A 209 17.91 19.50 -13.27
CA ASP A 209 18.87 18.51 -13.75
C ASP A 209 18.19 17.19 -14.12
N LEU A 210 17.16 16.80 -13.36
CA LEU A 210 16.32 15.63 -13.64
C LEU A 210 15.44 15.82 -14.88
N ILE A 211 14.92 17.03 -15.14
CA ILE A 211 14.22 17.33 -16.39
C ILE A 211 15.18 17.15 -17.58
N ALA A 212 16.40 17.70 -17.49
CA ALA A 212 17.41 17.50 -18.52
C ALA A 212 17.79 16.02 -18.73
N TYR A 213 17.83 15.23 -17.66
CA TYR A 213 18.04 13.78 -17.73
C TYR A 213 16.86 13.07 -18.40
N ALA A 214 15.62 13.47 -18.10
CA ALA A 214 14.42 12.89 -18.68
C ALA A 214 14.36 12.99 -20.20
N GLU A 215 14.98 14.05 -20.78
CA GLU A 215 15.03 14.26 -22.23
C GLU A 215 15.87 13.22 -22.99
N THR A 216 16.82 12.57 -22.32
CA THR A 216 17.82 11.72 -22.99
C THR A 216 17.92 10.32 -22.42
N THR A 217 17.21 10.04 -21.33
CA THR A 217 17.24 8.73 -20.70
C THR A 217 16.62 7.65 -21.58
N PRO A 218 17.21 6.44 -21.67
CA PRO A 218 16.61 5.32 -22.39
C PRO A 218 15.34 4.78 -21.74
N LEU A 219 14.97 5.24 -20.54
CA LEU A 219 13.70 4.93 -19.88
C LEU A 219 12.50 5.49 -20.67
N ASN A 220 12.70 6.64 -21.35
CA ASN A 220 11.72 7.26 -22.22
C ASN A 220 12.10 6.95 -23.67
N ARG A 221 11.22 6.30 -24.42
CA ARG A 221 11.53 5.89 -25.79
C ARG A 221 10.41 6.22 -26.77
N VAL A 222 10.83 6.63 -27.95
CA VAL A 222 9.92 6.88 -29.09
C VAL A 222 9.98 5.67 -30.02
N GLU A 223 8.81 5.11 -30.30
CA GLU A 223 8.60 4.02 -31.25
C GLU A 223 7.74 4.57 -32.40
N MET A 224 8.38 4.87 -33.52
CA MET A 224 7.67 5.42 -34.69
C MET A 224 6.99 4.31 -35.48
N GLY A 225 5.69 4.44 -35.69
CA GLY A 225 4.83 3.66 -36.57
C GLY A 225 4.07 4.58 -37.52
N ASP A 226 2.76 4.33 -37.74
CA ASP A 226 1.91 5.28 -38.49
C ASP A 226 1.83 6.62 -37.73
N THR A 227 2.07 7.71 -38.43
CA THR A 227 2.10 9.06 -37.86
C THR A 227 0.73 9.73 -37.77
N LYS A 228 -0.34 9.10 -38.31
CA LYS A 228 -1.70 9.62 -38.16
C LYS A 228 -2.15 9.65 -36.70
N ILE A 229 -1.64 8.72 -35.90
CA ILE A 229 -1.94 8.57 -34.48
C ILE A 229 -0.64 8.53 -33.71
N GLY A 230 -0.46 9.49 -32.81
CA GLY A 230 0.57 9.50 -31.78
C GLY A 230 -0.05 9.22 -30.42
N ILE A 231 0.62 8.38 -29.63
CA ILE A 231 0.16 8.02 -28.28
C ILE A 231 1.28 8.24 -27.29
N ILE A 232 1.02 9.01 -26.23
CA ILE A 232 1.91 9.09 -25.07
C ILE A 232 1.31 8.25 -23.96
N THR A 233 2.12 7.36 -23.38
CA THR A 233 1.64 6.37 -22.39
C THR A 233 2.75 5.93 -21.44
N SER A 234 2.36 5.28 -20.33
CA SER A 234 3.27 4.70 -19.32
C SER A 234 2.69 3.41 -18.74
N SER A 235 3.45 2.73 -17.88
CA SER A 235 3.00 1.57 -17.12
C SER A 235 2.32 0.49 -18.00
N THR A 236 1.30 -0.20 -17.47
CA THR A 236 0.51 -1.22 -18.18
C THR A 236 -0.22 -0.68 -19.39
N SER A 237 -0.63 0.59 -19.40
CA SER A 237 -1.31 1.20 -20.55
C SER A 237 -0.47 1.09 -21.83
N TYR A 238 0.88 1.10 -21.70
CA TYR A 238 1.77 0.84 -22.84
C TYR A 238 1.55 -0.54 -23.44
N GLN A 239 1.39 -1.58 -22.63
CA GLN A 239 1.14 -2.94 -23.13
C GLN A 239 -0.19 -3.03 -23.87
N TYR A 240 -1.24 -2.39 -23.36
CA TYR A 240 -2.54 -2.33 -24.01
C TYR A 240 -2.50 -1.57 -25.34
N VAL A 241 -1.75 -0.46 -25.38
CA VAL A 241 -1.53 0.30 -26.62
C VAL A 241 -0.82 -0.56 -27.67
N LYS A 242 0.23 -1.29 -27.28
CA LYS A 242 0.96 -2.16 -28.22
C LYS A 242 0.13 -3.32 -28.72
N GLU A 243 -0.74 -3.90 -27.89
CA GLU A 243 -1.66 -4.97 -28.28
C GLU A 243 -2.69 -4.45 -29.29
N VAL A 244 -3.26 -3.26 -29.07
CA VAL A 244 -4.31 -2.69 -29.92
C VAL A 244 -3.78 -2.15 -31.23
N PHE A 245 -2.65 -1.46 -31.22
CA PHE A 245 -2.17 -0.71 -32.38
C PHE A 245 -0.99 -1.37 -33.11
N GLY A 246 -0.15 -2.15 -32.41
CA GLY A 246 1.09 -2.64 -33.00
C GLY A 246 1.93 -1.49 -33.58
N ASP A 247 2.15 -1.51 -34.91
CA ASP A 247 2.84 -0.47 -35.66
C ASP A 247 1.89 0.56 -36.32
N ASN A 248 0.56 0.43 -36.11
CA ASN A 248 -0.45 1.34 -36.65
C ASN A 248 -0.56 2.67 -35.88
N ALA A 249 0.27 2.89 -34.90
CA ALA A 249 0.42 4.16 -34.19
C ALA A 249 1.89 4.40 -33.84
N SER A 250 2.27 5.67 -33.73
CA SER A 250 3.54 6.07 -33.13
C SER A 250 3.37 6.22 -31.62
N VAL A 251 4.32 5.72 -30.82
CA VAL A 251 4.22 5.69 -29.36
C VAL A 251 5.40 6.39 -28.73
N LEU A 252 5.14 7.29 -27.79
CA LEU A 252 6.11 7.77 -26.80
C LEU A 252 5.82 7.07 -25.48
N LYS A 253 6.66 6.09 -25.14
CA LYS A 253 6.60 5.38 -23.88
C LYS A 253 7.41 6.09 -22.83
N LEU A 254 6.81 6.50 -21.74
CA LEU A 254 7.45 7.14 -20.59
C LEU A 254 7.72 6.13 -19.49
N GLY A 255 8.98 5.94 -19.14
CA GLY A 255 9.41 5.12 -18.00
C GLY A 255 9.85 5.96 -16.82
N LEU A 256 10.40 7.16 -17.05
CA LEU A 256 10.58 8.21 -16.05
C LEU A 256 9.37 9.15 -16.13
N ILE A 257 8.46 9.04 -15.18
CA ILE A 257 7.18 9.75 -15.17
C ILE A 257 7.21 11.06 -14.37
N ASN A 258 8.18 11.22 -13.51
CA ASN A 258 8.43 12.48 -12.80
C ASN A 258 9.95 12.72 -12.68
N PRO A 259 10.48 13.85 -13.17
CA PRO A 259 9.78 14.84 -14.02
C PRO A 259 9.57 14.34 -15.45
N LEU A 260 8.58 14.92 -16.13
CA LEU A 260 8.28 14.62 -17.53
C LEU A 260 9.26 15.36 -18.49
N PRO A 261 9.61 14.75 -19.65
CA PRO A 261 10.52 15.34 -20.64
C PRO A 261 9.79 16.31 -21.58
N GLU A 262 9.84 17.59 -21.32
CA GLU A 262 9.09 18.63 -22.05
C GLU A 262 9.46 18.67 -23.54
N LYS A 263 10.77 18.70 -23.86
CA LYS A 263 11.23 18.77 -25.24
C LYS A 263 10.94 17.50 -26.03
N LEU A 264 11.16 16.33 -25.44
CA LEU A 264 10.87 15.04 -26.08
C LEU A 264 9.37 14.92 -26.42
N ILE A 265 8.48 15.36 -25.51
CA ILE A 265 7.04 15.40 -25.73
C ILE A 265 6.69 16.34 -26.89
N LEU A 266 7.24 17.57 -26.92
CA LEU A 266 7.02 18.53 -27.99
C LEU A 266 7.56 18.03 -29.34
N ASP A 267 8.78 17.47 -29.36
CA ASP A 267 9.40 16.91 -30.57
C ASP A 267 8.63 15.69 -31.11
N PHE A 268 8.01 14.90 -30.23
CA PHE A 268 7.14 13.78 -30.62
C PHE A 268 5.81 14.27 -31.20
N ALA A 269 5.18 15.23 -30.52
CA ALA A 269 3.91 15.80 -30.94
C ALA A 269 3.95 16.40 -32.36
N GLN A 270 5.09 17.00 -32.75
CA GLN A 270 5.28 17.56 -34.11
C GLN A 270 5.36 16.50 -35.22
N LYS A 271 5.51 15.22 -34.88
CA LYS A 271 5.70 14.12 -35.84
C LYS A 271 4.42 13.35 -36.11
N VAL A 272 3.31 13.69 -35.47
CA VAL A 272 2.05 12.97 -35.55
C VAL A 272 0.89 13.93 -35.83
N ASP A 273 -0.14 13.42 -36.50
CA ASP A 273 -1.30 14.23 -36.89
C ASP A 273 -2.29 14.45 -35.73
N LYS A 274 -2.51 13.43 -34.92
CA LYS A 274 -3.37 13.47 -33.73
C LYS A 274 -2.64 12.87 -32.55
N LEU A 275 -2.76 13.50 -31.38
CA LEU A 275 -2.08 13.08 -30.17
C LEU A 275 -3.07 12.63 -29.10
N PHE A 276 -2.90 11.40 -28.64
CA PHE A 276 -3.68 10.80 -27.56
C PHE A 276 -2.81 10.56 -26.34
N ILE A 277 -3.40 10.73 -25.17
CA ILE A 277 -2.79 10.36 -23.90
C ILE A 277 -3.56 9.18 -23.33
N ILE A 278 -2.87 8.04 -23.16
CA ILE A 278 -3.47 6.83 -22.59
C ILE A 278 -2.74 6.49 -21.30
N GLU A 279 -3.34 6.89 -20.19
CA GLU A 279 -2.82 6.69 -18.83
C GLU A 279 -3.94 6.30 -17.88
N GLU A 280 -3.66 5.38 -16.94
CA GLU A 280 -4.57 5.04 -15.84
C GLU A 280 -4.53 6.09 -14.74
N LEU A 281 -5.54 6.11 -13.87
CA LEU A 281 -5.71 7.05 -12.75
C LEU A 281 -5.91 8.49 -13.23
N ASP A 282 -5.23 9.46 -12.60
CA ASP A 282 -5.40 10.88 -12.88
C ASP A 282 -4.70 11.35 -14.18
N ASP A 283 -5.02 12.56 -14.61
CA ASP A 283 -4.57 13.17 -15.86
C ASP A 283 -3.17 13.83 -15.79
N ILE A 284 -2.19 13.13 -15.23
CA ILE A 284 -0.86 13.71 -14.98
C ILE A 284 -0.11 14.04 -16.28
N ILE A 285 -0.06 13.09 -17.23
CA ILE A 285 0.60 13.29 -18.52
C ILE A 285 -0.22 14.24 -19.37
N GLU A 286 -1.52 14.06 -19.41
CA GLU A 286 -2.44 14.89 -20.17
C GLU A 286 -2.39 16.37 -19.72
N SER A 287 -2.53 16.62 -18.43
CA SER A 287 -2.43 17.97 -17.86
C SER A 287 -1.09 18.62 -18.16
N HIS A 288 0.01 17.86 -18.12
CA HIS A 288 1.33 18.36 -18.48
C HIS A 288 1.41 18.74 -19.97
N CYS A 289 0.89 17.90 -20.87
CA CYS A 289 0.84 18.19 -22.31
C CYS A 289 -0.03 19.42 -22.62
N LYS A 290 -1.19 19.53 -22.00
CA LYS A 290 -2.08 20.72 -22.11
C LYS A 290 -1.35 21.99 -21.61
N LYS A 291 -0.60 21.92 -20.52
CA LYS A 291 0.22 23.02 -20.01
C LYS A 291 1.32 23.44 -20.98
N LEU A 292 1.86 22.52 -21.77
CA LEU A 292 2.82 22.81 -22.85
C LEU A 292 2.14 23.42 -24.11
N GLY A 293 0.81 23.57 -24.11
CA GLY A 293 0.04 24.12 -25.22
C GLY A 293 -0.29 23.11 -26.33
N LEU A 294 -0.19 21.81 -26.05
CA LEU A 294 -0.53 20.76 -27.00
C LEU A 294 -2.03 20.49 -26.99
N ASP A 295 -2.59 20.25 -28.19
CA ASP A 295 -3.95 19.72 -28.35
C ASP A 295 -3.90 18.20 -28.24
N VAL A 296 -4.46 17.66 -27.15
CA VAL A 296 -4.40 16.24 -26.82
C VAL A 296 -5.76 15.72 -26.41
N THR A 297 -6.03 14.47 -26.74
CA THR A 297 -7.22 13.74 -26.29
C THR A 297 -6.80 12.69 -25.25
N GLY A 298 -7.38 12.77 -24.07
CA GLY A 298 -7.05 11.88 -22.93
C GLY A 298 -8.30 11.49 -22.15
N LYS A 299 -8.47 12.02 -20.94
CA LYS A 299 -9.58 11.67 -20.03
C LYS A 299 -10.97 12.07 -20.51
N ASP A 300 -11.07 12.92 -21.51
CA ASP A 300 -12.35 13.16 -22.21
C ASP A 300 -12.88 11.90 -22.92
N VAL A 301 -12.01 10.95 -23.24
CA VAL A 301 -12.33 9.67 -23.91
C VAL A 301 -12.09 8.48 -23.00
N PHE A 302 -10.97 8.45 -22.28
CA PHE A 302 -10.58 7.36 -21.38
C PHE A 302 -11.04 7.65 -19.95
N PRO A 303 -11.66 6.69 -19.24
CA PRO A 303 -12.21 6.94 -17.91
C PRO A 303 -11.14 7.28 -16.89
N LEU A 304 -11.57 7.98 -15.82
CA LEU A 304 -10.77 8.22 -14.61
C LEU A 304 -10.83 7.03 -13.65
N GLU A 305 -11.91 6.28 -13.71
CA GLU A 305 -12.19 5.16 -12.83
C GLU A 305 -11.75 3.84 -13.45
N ASP A 306 -11.51 2.87 -12.61
CA ASP A 306 -11.17 1.48 -12.92
C ASP A 306 -9.83 1.29 -13.64
N GLU A 307 -9.41 0.02 -13.73
CA GLU A 307 -8.22 -0.35 -14.49
C GLU A 307 -8.51 -0.42 -15.99
N PHE A 308 -7.50 -0.14 -16.80
CA PHE A 308 -7.62 -0.28 -18.26
C PHE A 308 -7.42 -1.73 -18.72
N SER A 309 -7.83 -1.97 -19.95
CA SER A 309 -7.58 -3.19 -20.69
C SER A 309 -7.40 -2.87 -22.18
N GLN A 310 -6.84 -3.82 -22.93
CA GLN A 310 -6.74 -3.69 -24.39
C GLN A 310 -8.13 -3.51 -25.03
N ASN A 311 -9.16 -4.19 -24.52
CA ASN A 311 -10.53 -4.07 -25.04
C ASN A 311 -11.09 -2.67 -24.80
N LEU A 312 -10.89 -2.10 -23.60
CA LEU A 312 -11.29 -0.73 -23.30
C LEU A 312 -10.61 0.27 -24.24
N VAL A 313 -9.29 0.13 -24.43
CA VAL A 313 -8.51 1.02 -25.31
C VAL A 313 -9.01 0.90 -26.75
N ALA A 314 -9.22 -0.32 -27.26
CA ALA A 314 -9.74 -0.55 -28.62
C ALA A 314 -11.14 0.05 -28.80
N GLU A 315 -12.06 -0.19 -27.86
CA GLU A 315 -13.42 0.34 -27.88
C GLU A 315 -13.43 1.87 -27.91
N LYS A 316 -12.67 2.51 -27.01
CA LYS A 316 -12.57 3.97 -26.93
C LYS A 316 -11.97 4.61 -28.18
N MET A 317 -11.12 3.86 -28.89
CA MET A 317 -10.51 4.30 -30.15
C MET A 317 -11.33 3.88 -31.40
N GLY A 318 -12.50 3.24 -31.21
CA GLY A 318 -13.35 2.80 -32.32
C GLY A 318 -12.75 1.65 -33.15
N ILE A 319 -11.84 0.88 -32.54
CA ILE A 319 -11.20 -0.30 -33.14
C ILE A 319 -12.07 -1.53 -32.80
N PRO A 320 -12.40 -2.40 -33.77
CA PRO A 320 -13.17 -3.61 -33.49
C PRO A 320 -12.47 -4.50 -32.44
N VAL A 321 -13.23 -4.92 -31.45
CA VAL A 321 -12.79 -5.87 -30.42
C VAL A 321 -13.25 -7.27 -30.81
N GLU A 322 -12.40 -8.28 -30.66
CA GLU A 322 -12.82 -9.68 -30.85
C GLU A 322 -13.88 -10.05 -29.80
N GLU A 323 -14.90 -10.80 -30.24
CA GLU A 323 -15.94 -11.25 -29.31
C GLU A 323 -15.32 -12.11 -28.18
N SER A 324 -15.56 -11.69 -26.96
CA SER A 324 -15.15 -12.47 -25.79
C SER A 324 -15.98 -13.76 -25.72
N LEU A 325 -15.34 -14.85 -25.31
CA LEU A 325 -16.05 -16.08 -24.97
C LEU A 325 -17.05 -15.77 -23.84
N THR A 326 -18.32 -15.91 -24.12
CA THR A 326 -19.39 -15.78 -23.14
C THR A 326 -19.83 -17.16 -22.66
N LEU A 327 -20.06 -17.28 -21.35
CA LEU A 327 -20.68 -18.47 -20.78
C LEU A 327 -22.19 -18.24 -20.69
N ASP A 328 -22.97 -19.21 -21.17
CA ASP A 328 -24.44 -19.18 -21.05
C ASP A 328 -24.92 -19.36 -19.58
N GLU A 329 -24.01 -19.64 -18.66
CA GLU A 329 -24.28 -19.85 -17.25
C GLU A 329 -24.17 -18.56 -16.44
N ASN A 330 -25.14 -18.32 -15.58
CA ASN A 330 -25.10 -17.24 -14.61
C ASN A 330 -24.08 -17.57 -13.51
N ILE A 331 -22.87 -17.02 -13.61
CA ILE A 331 -21.84 -17.23 -12.61
C ILE A 331 -22.19 -16.44 -11.34
N PRO A 332 -22.37 -17.11 -10.18
CA PRO A 332 -22.71 -16.41 -8.94
C PRO A 332 -21.58 -15.51 -8.48
N VAL A 333 -21.91 -14.28 -8.11
CA VAL A 333 -20.99 -13.35 -7.46
C VAL A 333 -20.57 -13.94 -6.12
N ARG A 334 -19.27 -13.95 -5.83
CA ARG A 334 -18.68 -14.42 -4.57
C ARG A 334 -18.02 -13.26 -3.82
N PRO A 335 -18.79 -12.44 -3.09
CA PRO A 335 -18.21 -11.36 -2.32
C PRO A 335 -17.30 -11.90 -1.23
N PRO A 336 -16.28 -11.17 -0.80
CA PRO A 336 -15.43 -11.57 0.31
C PRO A 336 -16.27 -11.71 1.59
N VAL A 337 -16.01 -12.80 2.34
CA VAL A 337 -16.67 -13.09 3.61
C VAL A 337 -15.65 -13.51 4.65
N MET A 338 -15.98 -13.35 5.95
CA MET A 338 -15.14 -13.90 7.00
C MET A 338 -15.00 -15.40 6.86
N CYS A 339 -13.79 -15.92 7.03
CA CYS A 339 -13.46 -17.34 6.94
C CYS A 339 -14.33 -18.18 7.89
N ALA A 340 -14.51 -19.46 7.55
CA ALA A 340 -15.08 -20.43 8.48
C ALA A 340 -14.18 -20.57 9.72
N GLY A 341 -14.75 -20.52 10.92
CA GLY A 341 -13.96 -20.54 12.16
C GLY A 341 -13.16 -19.26 12.43
N CYS A 342 -13.47 -18.16 11.76
CA CYS A 342 -12.80 -16.90 12.04
C CYS A 342 -13.07 -16.43 13.48
N PRO A 343 -12.02 -16.10 14.27
CA PRO A 343 -12.21 -15.69 15.68
C PRO A 343 -12.98 -14.37 15.81
N HIS A 344 -12.94 -13.51 14.81
CA HIS A 344 -13.64 -12.22 14.85
C HIS A 344 -15.17 -12.35 14.89
N ARG A 345 -15.74 -13.44 14.35
CA ARG A 345 -17.19 -13.64 14.27
C ARG A 345 -17.89 -13.58 15.63
N GLY A 346 -17.31 -14.19 16.67
CA GLY A 346 -17.91 -14.23 18.00
C GLY A 346 -18.06 -12.85 18.64
N MET A 347 -17.02 -12.01 18.51
CA MET A 347 -17.06 -10.64 19.02
C MET A 347 -18.10 -9.81 18.25
N PHE A 348 -18.10 -9.83 16.91
CA PHE A 348 -19.08 -9.08 16.12
C PHE A 348 -20.52 -9.54 16.32
N TYR A 349 -20.74 -10.84 16.49
CA TYR A 349 -22.05 -11.35 16.91
C TYR A 349 -22.49 -10.74 18.25
N THR A 350 -21.58 -10.67 19.21
CA THR A 350 -21.85 -10.07 20.53
C THR A 350 -22.18 -8.57 20.41
N LEU A 351 -21.43 -7.82 19.60
CA LEU A 351 -21.67 -6.38 19.38
C LEU A 351 -23.01 -6.13 18.68
N SER A 352 -23.33 -6.88 17.64
CA SER A 352 -24.61 -6.80 16.94
C SER A 352 -25.79 -7.15 17.86
N LYS A 353 -25.67 -8.23 18.66
CA LYS A 353 -26.67 -8.62 19.66
C LYS A 353 -26.94 -7.51 20.68
N ASN A 354 -25.90 -6.82 21.13
CA ASN A 354 -26.01 -5.71 22.10
C ASN A 354 -26.35 -4.36 21.43
N LYS A 355 -26.54 -4.33 20.11
CA LYS A 355 -26.85 -3.12 19.33
C LYS A 355 -25.85 -1.97 19.58
N CYS A 356 -24.59 -2.31 19.69
CA CYS A 356 -23.53 -1.32 19.84
C CYS A 356 -23.36 -0.52 18.55
N THR A 357 -23.05 0.76 18.68
CA THR A 357 -22.48 1.54 17.56
C THR A 357 -20.99 1.25 17.49
N VAL A 358 -20.50 0.81 16.34
CA VAL A 358 -19.12 0.31 16.19
C VAL A 358 -18.30 1.18 15.24
N MET A 359 -17.31 1.86 15.79
CA MET A 359 -16.25 2.47 15.00
C MET A 359 -15.25 1.39 14.61
N GLY A 360 -15.33 0.94 13.37
CA GLY A 360 -14.48 -0.10 12.81
C GLY A 360 -13.16 0.45 12.27
N ASP A 361 -12.28 -0.47 11.92
CA ASP A 361 -10.96 -0.18 11.35
C ASP A 361 -10.66 -1.09 10.16
N ILE A 362 -9.48 -1.00 9.59
CA ILE A 362 -9.08 -1.70 8.37
C ILE A 362 -8.35 -3.01 8.69
N GLY A 363 -8.87 -4.10 8.19
CA GLY A 363 -8.34 -5.47 8.32
C GLY A 363 -9.38 -6.51 7.90
N CYS A 364 -9.09 -7.80 8.06
CA CYS A 364 -10.08 -8.88 7.81
C CYS A 364 -11.41 -8.64 8.55
N TYR A 365 -11.34 -8.04 9.71
CA TYR A 365 -12.50 -7.74 10.55
C TYR A 365 -13.40 -6.61 10.02
N THR A 366 -12.95 -5.81 9.01
CA THR A 366 -13.84 -4.88 8.30
C THR A 366 -15.04 -5.61 7.67
N LEU A 367 -14.86 -6.91 7.36
CA LEU A 367 -15.96 -7.78 6.91
C LEU A 367 -17.06 -8.01 7.99
N GLY A 368 -16.87 -7.53 9.21
CA GLY A 368 -17.94 -7.45 10.21
C GLY A 368 -19.09 -6.50 9.82
N ALA A 369 -18.86 -5.63 8.83
CA ALA A 369 -19.90 -4.79 8.23
C ALA A 369 -20.90 -5.56 7.36
N VAL A 370 -20.47 -6.73 6.84
CA VAL A 370 -21.26 -7.51 5.87
C VAL A 370 -22.25 -8.44 6.60
N ALA A 371 -23.41 -8.67 5.99
CA ALA A 371 -24.38 -9.64 6.48
C ALA A 371 -23.76 -11.05 6.63
N PRO A 372 -24.16 -11.85 7.65
CA PRO A 372 -25.25 -11.60 8.60
C PRO A 372 -24.86 -10.79 9.85
N LEU A 373 -23.60 -10.41 10.01
CA LEU A 373 -23.12 -9.72 11.22
C LEU A 373 -23.57 -8.26 11.26
N SER A 374 -23.39 -7.52 10.17
CA SER A 374 -23.82 -6.11 10.02
C SER A 374 -23.52 -5.26 11.27
N ALA A 375 -22.30 -5.41 11.81
CA ALA A 375 -21.96 -4.92 13.14
C ALA A 375 -21.06 -3.68 13.14
N ILE A 376 -20.61 -3.19 11.98
CA ILE A 376 -19.74 -2.02 11.87
C ILE A 376 -20.53 -0.88 11.23
N ASP A 377 -20.44 0.30 11.84
CA ASP A 377 -21.14 1.51 11.36
C ASP A 377 -20.25 2.43 10.52
N VAL A 378 -18.97 2.57 10.87
CA VAL A 378 -18.04 3.50 10.22
C VAL A 378 -16.65 2.90 10.14
N THR A 379 -15.96 3.11 9.01
CA THR A 379 -14.51 2.88 8.85
C THR A 379 -13.91 4.04 8.07
N ALA A 380 -12.66 4.40 8.37
CA ALA A 380 -11.94 5.44 7.62
C ALA A 380 -10.55 4.94 7.18
N CYS A 381 -9.56 4.94 8.05
CA CYS A 381 -8.23 4.46 7.76
C CYS A 381 -7.67 3.66 8.95
N MET A 382 -6.50 3.04 8.78
CA MET A 382 -5.87 2.24 9.84
C MET A 382 -5.62 3.09 11.10
N GLY A 383 -6.14 2.63 12.24
CA GLY A 383 -6.04 3.30 13.55
C GLY A 383 -7.14 4.31 13.85
N ALA A 384 -7.96 4.67 12.85
CA ALA A 384 -8.96 5.72 12.99
C ALA A 384 -10.12 5.35 13.93
N SER A 385 -10.43 4.09 14.11
CA SER A 385 -11.52 3.63 15.00
C SER A 385 -11.39 4.19 16.41
N ILE A 386 -10.18 4.13 16.98
CA ILE A 386 -9.88 4.59 18.34
C ILE A 386 -10.01 6.12 18.47
N SER A 387 -9.49 6.84 17.50
CA SER A 387 -9.60 8.31 17.52
C SER A 387 -11.04 8.78 17.23
N SER A 388 -11.75 8.08 16.33
CA SER A 388 -13.11 8.42 15.94
C SER A 388 -14.13 8.19 17.06
N ILE A 389 -14.01 7.10 17.85
CA ILE A 389 -14.91 6.88 18.99
C ILE A 389 -14.78 8.01 20.02
N HIS A 390 -13.53 8.50 20.26
CA HIS A 390 -13.30 9.63 21.16
C HIS A 390 -14.07 10.87 20.66
N GLY A 391 -13.89 11.23 19.39
CA GLY A 391 -14.59 12.36 18.78
C GLY A 391 -16.12 12.19 18.80
N PHE A 392 -16.60 10.98 18.50
CA PHE A 392 -18.02 10.65 18.48
C PHE A 392 -18.65 10.81 19.89
N ASN A 393 -18.00 10.26 20.92
CA ASN A 393 -18.47 10.38 22.30
C ASN A 393 -18.40 11.82 22.83
N LYS A 394 -17.35 12.59 22.48
CA LYS A 394 -17.29 14.01 22.83
C LYS A 394 -18.39 14.85 22.17
N ALA A 395 -18.80 14.48 20.95
CA ALA A 395 -19.85 15.18 20.22
C ALA A 395 -21.26 14.86 20.74
N ARG A 396 -21.53 13.62 21.16
CA ARG A 396 -22.85 13.14 21.56
C ARG A 396 -23.05 13.03 23.07
N GLY A 397 -21.96 13.00 23.84
CA GLY A 397 -22.00 12.87 25.31
C GLY A 397 -22.71 11.60 25.76
N GLU A 398 -23.56 11.71 26.78
CA GLU A 398 -24.29 10.59 27.41
C GLU A 398 -25.21 9.81 26.44
N GLU A 399 -25.56 10.37 25.29
CA GLU A 399 -26.35 9.64 24.28
C GLU A 399 -25.59 8.49 23.64
N SER A 400 -24.25 8.58 23.59
CA SER A 400 -23.37 7.61 22.94
C SER A 400 -22.45 6.87 23.91
N GLU A 401 -22.04 7.50 24.98
CA GLU A 401 -21.26 6.84 26.03
C GLU A 401 -22.01 5.62 26.57
N GLY A 402 -21.30 4.51 26.73
CA GLY A 402 -21.91 3.24 27.13
C GLY A 402 -22.69 2.47 26.03
N LYS A 403 -22.66 2.96 24.78
CA LYS A 403 -23.29 2.31 23.62
C LYS A 403 -22.36 2.17 22.42
N THR A 404 -21.20 2.83 22.44
CA THR A 404 -20.24 2.85 21.34
C THR A 404 -18.97 2.10 21.70
N VAL A 405 -18.41 1.41 20.72
CA VAL A 405 -17.12 0.71 20.84
C VAL A 405 -16.25 1.04 19.62
N ALA A 406 -14.93 1.08 19.81
CA ALA A 406 -13.97 1.02 18.73
C ALA A 406 -13.46 -0.41 18.58
N VAL A 407 -13.31 -0.90 17.35
CA VAL A 407 -12.79 -2.23 17.05
C VAL A 407 -11.58 -2.11 16.14
N ILE A 408 -10.47 -2.73 16.54
CA ILE A 408 -9.18 -2.67 15.81
C ILE A 408 -8.44 -4.01 15.91
N GLY A 409 -7.76 -4.43 14.83
CA GLY A 409 -6.89 -5.62 14.86
C GLY A 409 -5.56 -5.37 15.56
N ASP A 410 -4.88 -6.43 15.98
CA ASP A 410 -3.57 -6.38 16.66
C ASP A 410 -2.49 -5.68 15.82
N SER A 411 -2.36 -6.04 14.55
CA SER A 411 -1.43 -5.38 13.62
C SER A 411 -1.77 -3.91 13.40
N THR A 412 -3.04 -3.59 13.16
CA THR A 412 -3.51 -2.22 12.95
C THR A 412 -3.38 -1.37 14.21
N PHE A 413 -3.53 -1.97 15.39
CA PHE A 413 -3.26 -1.32 16.67
C PHE A 413 -1.78 -0.90 16.78
N MET A 414 -0.86 -1.78 16.41
CA MET A 414 0.57 -1.46 16.35
C MET A 414 0.91 -0.44 15.27
N HIS A 415 0.17 -0.44 14.16
CA HIS A 415 0.37 0.49 13.04
C HIS A 415 0.09 1.95 13.45
N SER A 416 -1.10 2.24 13.96
CA SER A 416 -1.55 3.61 14.27
C SER A 416 -2.51 3.71 15.46
N GLY A 417 -2.94 2.59 16.03
CA GLY A 417 -3.92 2.59 17.12
C GLY A 417 -3.36 3.08 18.46
N MET A 418 -2.06 2.85 18.71
CA MET A 418 -1.43 3.23 19.99
C MET A 418 -1.54 4.73 20.28
N THR A 419 -1.35 5.58 19.32
CA THR A 419 -1.45 7.04 19.48
C THR A 419 -2.88 7.48 19.77
N GLY A 420 -3.87 6.84 19.14
CA GLY A 420 -5.29 7.03 19.43
C GLY A 420 -5.64 6.60 20.86
N LEU A 421 -5.08 5.47 21.32
CA LEU A 421 -5.29 4.97 22.66
C LEU A 421 -4.67 5.92 23.71
N ALA A 422 -3.47 6.42 23.47
CA ALA A 422 -2.83 7.44 24.31
C ALA A 422 -3.68 8.73 24.40
N ASN A 423 -4.29 9.14 23.28
CA ASN A 423 -5.19 10.30 23.25
C ASN A 423 -6.46 10.09 24.10
N ILE A 424 -7.04 8.89 24.10
CA ILE A 424 -8.17 8.54 24.97
C ILE A 424 -7.76 8.63 26.44
N ALA A 425 -6.63 8.06 26.81
CA ALA A 425 -6.12 8.08 28.18
C ALA A 425 -5.83 9.52 28.65
N TYR A 426 -5.11 10.29 27.82
CA TYR A 426 -4.73 11.68 28.14
C TYR A 426 -5.96 12.60 28.33
N ASN A 427 -6.99 12.44 27.50
CA ASN A 427 -8.19 13.26 27.53
C ASN A 427 -9.32 12.65 28.39
N MET A 428 -9.06 11.60 29.14
CA MET A 428 -10.02 10.94 30.04
C MET A 428 -11.37 10.66 29.35
N SER A 429 -11.31 10.06 28.16
CA SER A 429 -12.52 9.79 27.38
C SER A 429 -13.19 8.51 27.82
N ASN A 430 -14.49 8.57 28.15
CA ASN A 430 -15.28 7.39 28.45
C ASN A 430 -15.56 6.61 27.16
N SER A 431 -14.61 5.77 26.76
CA SER A 431 -14.65 5.02 25.49
C SER A 431 -14.10 3.61 25.69
N THR A 432 -14.79 2.62 25.10
CA THR A 432 -14.36 1.22 25.13
C THR A 432 -13.71 0.84 23.81
N VAL A 433 -12.47 0.35 23.87
CA VAL A 433 -11.69 -0.12 22.73
C VAL A 433 -11.59 -1.63 22.75
N ILE A 434 -11.87 -2.29 21.63
CA ILE A 434 -11.77 -3.75 21.47
C ILE A 434 -10.63 -4.05 20.51
N ILE A 435 -9.55 -4.68 21.01
CA ILE A 435 -8.43 -5.14 20.20
C ILE A 435 -8.69 -6.60 19.82
N LEU A 436 -8.81 -6.88 18.53
CA LEU A 436 -8.98 -8.20 17.94
C LEU A 436 -7.61 -8.83 17.68
N ASP A 437 -7.09 -9.55 18.68
CA ASP A 437 -5.79 -10.21 18.62
C ASP A 437 -5.95 -11.60 17.99
N ASN A 438 -5.63 -11.71 16.70
CA ASN A 438 -5.61 -12.96 15.96
C ASN A 438 -4.19 -13.48 15.69
N SER A 439 -3.18 -12.84 16.28
CA SER A 439 -1.76 -13.20 16.23
C SER A 439 -1.17 -13.26 14.82
N ILE A 440 -1.68 -12.43 13.88
CA ILE A 440 -1.16 -12.35 12.50
C ILE A 440 -1.72 -11.14 11.75
N THR A 441 -1.00 -10.60 10.79
CA THR A 441 -1.52 -9.65 9.80
C THR A 441 -2.18 -10.43 8.67
N GLY A 442 -3.48 -10.75 8.83
CA GLY A 442 -4.15 -11.76 8.01
C GLY A 442 -4.52 -11.31 6.59
N MET A 443 -4.95 -10.05 6.41
CA MET A 443 -5.54 -9.55 5.16
C MET A 443 -4.56 -9.58 3.97
N THR A 444 -3.29 -9.33 4.21
CA THR A 444 -2.25 -9.17 3.19
C THR A 444 -1.43 -10.43 2.91
N GLY A 445 -1.78 -11.57 3.53
CA GLY A 445 -1.11 -12.85 3.30
C GLY A 445 -0.47 -13.51 4.53
N HIS A 446 -0.91 -13.15 5.73
CA HIS A 446 -0.44 -13.74 7.00
C HIS A 446 1.00 -13.36 7.39
N GLN A 447 1.35 -12.07 7.25
CA GLN A 447 2.64 -11.56 7.69
C GLN A 447 2.75 -11.44 9.21
N GLN A 448 3.97 -11.60 9.70
CA GLN A 448 4.30 -11.38 11.11
C GLN A 448 4.19 -9.89 11.46
N ASN A 449 3.91 -9.59 12.74
CA ASN A 449 3.83 -8.24 13.27
C ASN A 449 4.40 -8.20 14.70
N PRO A 450 4.58 -7.04 15.34
CA PRO A 450 5.21 -6.94 16.66
C PRO A 450 4.53 -7.73 17.78
N THR A 451 3.29 -8.20 17.60
CA THR A 451 2.57 -9.00 18.60
C THR A 451 2.71 -10.51 18.42
N THR A 452 3.33 -10.97 17.33
CA THR A 452 3.42 -12.40 17.00
C THR A 452 4.62 -13.09 17.64
N GLY A 453 5.76 -12.41 17.74
CA GLY A 453 7.02 -12.95 18.29
C GLY A 453 7.91 -13.61 17.24
N TYR A 454 7.67 -13.34 15.96
CA TYR A 454 8.49 -13.82 14.85
C TYR A 454 8.81 -12.69 13.87
N ASN A 455 9.97 -12.79 13.21
CA ASN A 455 10.40 -11.87 12.14
C ASN A 455 9.85 -12.30 10.76
N ILE A 456 10.21 -11.57 9.69
CA ILE A 456 9.79 -11.87 8.31
C ILE A 456 10.27 -13.25 7.82
N LYS A 457 11.42 -13.73 8.30
CA LYS A 457 11.98 -15.06 7.95
C LYS A 457 11.36 -16.20 8.78
N GLY A 458 10.51 -15.88 9.78
CA GLY A 458 9.91 -16.84 10.70
C GLY A 458 10.80 -17.19 11.90
N ASP A 459 11.92 -16.50 12.10
CA ASP A 459 12.77 -16.70 13.26
C ASP A 459 12.15 -16.04 14.50
N PRO A 460 12.46 -16.55 15.73
CA PRO A 460 12.04 -15.92 16.96
C PRO A 460 12.49 -14.46 17.05
N ALA A 461 11.56 -13.58 17.43
CA ALA A 461 11.77 -12.14 17.58
C ALA A 461 11.12 -11.60 18.87
N GLY A 462 11.32 -10.32 19.15
CA GLY A 462 10.65 -9.65 20.25
C GLY A 462 9.12 -9.71 20.10
N LYS A 463 8.42 -9.82 21.23
CA LYS A 463 6.96 -9.84 21.27
C LYS A 463 6.43 -8.76 22.19
N ILE A 464 5.55 -7.91 21.68
CA ILE A 464 4.86 -6.90 22.47
C ILE A 464 3.66 -7.53 23.18
N ASN A 465 3.59 -7.33 24.50
CA ASN A 465 2.45 -7.74 25.30
C ASN A 465 1.39 -6.63 25.30
N LEU A 466 0.28 -6.85 24.61
CA LEU A 466 -0.81 -5.89 24.47
C LEU A 466 -1.45 -5.49 25.80
N GLU A 467 -1.61 -6.43 26.74
CA GLU A 467 -2.18 -6.14 28.07
C GLU A 467 -1.28 -5.22 28.88
N ALA A 468 0.01 -5.55 28.93
CA ALA A 468 0.99 -4.73 29.63
C ALA A 468 1.10 -3.33 29.01
N LEU A 469 1.06 -3.25 27.68
CA LEU A 469 1.10 -2.00 26.93
C LEU A 469 -0.12 -1.12 27.26
N CYS A 470 -1.34 -1.65 27.19
CA CYS A 470 -2.56 -0.90 27.51
C CYS A 470 -2.56 -0.42 28.97
N LYS A 471 -2.15 -1.26 29.90
CA LYS A 471 -1.99 -0.85 31.32
C LYS A 471 -0.95 0.24 31.51
N ALA A 472 0.21 0.16 30.83
CA ALA A 472 1.25 1.18 30.88
C ALA A 472 0.79 2.52 30.28
N MET A 473 -0.16 2.51 29.35
CA MET A 473 -0.82 3.70 28.80
C MET A 473 -1.87 4.33 29.74
N GLY A 474 -2.09 3.77 30.93
CA GLY A 474 -2.99 4.34 31.93
C GLY A 474 -4.38 3.75 31.96
N PHE A 475 -4.64 2.62 31.29
CA PHE A 475 -5.93 1.93 31.34
C PHE A 475 -5.98 0.98 32.55
N ASN A 476 -6.85 1.27 33.52
CA ASN A 476 -7.07 0.41 34.69
C ASN A 476 -7.91 -0.82 34.31
N ARG A 477 -8.81 -0.66 33.34
CA ARG A 477 -9.72 -1.68 32.86
C ARG A 477 -9.20 -2.28 31.56
N VAL A 478 -8.48 -3.39 31.68
CA VAL A 478 -7.97 -4.18 30.55
C VAL A 478 -8.38 -5.63 30.76
N ARG A 479 -9.25 -6.15 29.88
CA ARG A 479 -9.75 -7.54 29.93
C ARG A 479 -9.33 -8.32 28.71
N VAL A 480 -9.08 -9.61 28.90
CA VAL A 480 -8.84 -10.57 27.82
C VAL A 480 -9.99 -11.55 27.80
N VAL A 481 -10.56 -11.78 26.61
CA VAL A 481 -11.63 -12.75 26.38
C VAL A 481 -11.31 -13.64 25.18
N ASP A 482 -11.79 -14.87 25.22
CA ASP A 482 -11.79 -15.75 24.05
C ASP A 482 -13.08 -15.51 23.25
N PRO A 483 -13.01 -15.09 21.96
CA PRO A 483 -14.20 -14.83 21.16
C PRO A 483 -15.08 -16.06 20.87
N TYR A 484 -14.63 -17.26 21.19
CA TYR A 484 -15.47 -18.48 21.13
C TYR A 484 -16.30 -18.68 22.38
N ASP A 485 -15.97 -18.01 23.49
CA ASP A 485 -16.79 -17.93 24.69
C ASP A 485 -17.72 -16.70 24.58
N LEU A 486 -18.89 -16.92 23.97
CA LEU A 486 -19.85 -15.84 23.71
C LEU A 486 -20.42 -15.25 25.02
N GLU A 487 -20.52 -16.04 26.09
CA GLU A 487 -21.01 -15.58 27.40
C GLU A 487 -19.98 -14.64 28.05
N ALA A 488 -18.71 -15.02 28.04
CA ALA A 488 -17.64 -14.16 28.52
C ALA A 488 -17.51 -12.85 27.71
N CYS A 489 -17.66 -12.93 26.38
CA CYS A 489 -17.69 -11.76 25.52
C CYS A 489 -18.86 -10.82 25.83
N ASP A 490 -20.09 -11.36 25.94
CA ASP A 490 -21.29 -10.58 26.23
C ASP A 490 -21.20 -9.90 27.60
N LYS A 491 -20.69 -10.61 28.60
CA LYS A 491 -20.44 -10.08 29.94
C LYS A 491 -19.39 -8.95 29.91
N ALA A 492 -18.25 -9.17 29.25
CA ALA A 492 -17.19 -8.17 29.17
C ALA A 492 -17.69 -6.90 28.48
N VAL A 493 -18.35 -7.01 27.32
CA VAL A 493 -18.88 -5.86 26.60
C VAL A 493 -19.86 -5.06 27.47
N LYS A 494 -20.79 -5.70 28.14
CA LYS A 494 -21.77 -5.01 28.99
C LYS A 494 -21.13 -4.33 30.20
N GLU A 495 -20.18 -4.99 30.86
CA GLU A 495 -19.50 -4.42 32.03
C GLU A 495 -18.58 -3.26 31.69
N GLU A 496 -17.90 -3.33 30.53
CA GLU A 496 -17.03 -2.23 30.10
C GLU A 496 -17.82 -1.04 29.55
N LEU A 497 -18.93 -1.28 28.86
CA LEU A 497 -19.84 -0.21 28.43
C LEU A 497 -20.56 0.48 29.60
N ALA A 498 -20.81 -0.23 30.68
CA ALA A 498 -21.44 0.34 31.88
C ALA A 498 -20.44 1.12 32.78
N ALA A 499 -19.14 1.01 32.53
CA ALA A 499 -18.12 1.70 33.30
C ALA A 499 -17.99 3.16 32.83
N ALA A 500 -17.90 4.10 33.78
CA ALA A 500 -17.72 5.52 33.51
C ALA A 500 -16.23 5.91 33.40
N GLU A 501 -15.43 5.05 32.80
CA GLU A 501 -13.99 5.25 32.57
C GLU A 501 -13.53 4.53 31.30
N PRO A 502 -12.39 4.96 30.68
CA PRO A 502 -11.89 4.31 29.49
C PRO A 502 -11.50 2.84 29.74
N SER A 503 -11.80 1.96 28.81
CA SER A 503 -11.54 0.53 28.94
C SER A 503 -11.04 -0.12 27.64
N VAL A 504 -10.34 -1.25 27.81
CA VAL A 504 -9.84 -2.07 26.68
C VAL A 504 -10.29 -3.53 26.88
N ILE A 505 -10.87 -4.10 25.84
CA ILE A 505 -11.14 -5.53 25.74
C ILE A 505 -10.19 -6.11 24.68
N ILE A 506 -9.40 -7.11 25.03
CA ILE A 506 -8.56 -7.85 24.10
C ILE A 506 -9.25 -9.17 23.77
N SER A 507 -9.83 -9.26 22.59
CA SER A 507 -10.46 -10.47 22.06
C SER A 507 -9.39 -11.33 21.42
N ARG A 508 -8.88 -12.34 22.14
CA ARG A 508 -7.68 -13.08 21.77
C ARG A 508 -7.98 -14.51 21.37
N ARG A 509 -7.71 -14.83 20.11
CA ARG A 509 -7.66 -16.20 19.59
C ARG A 509 -6.92 -16.20 18.25
N PRO A 510 -5.97 -17.14 18.01
CA PRO A 510 -5.23 -17.22 16.74
C PRO A 510 -6.16 -17.34 15.52
N CYS A 511 -5.72 -16.76 14.39
CA CYS A 511 -6.41 -16.89 13.10
C CYS A 511 -6.60 -18.38 12.75
N ALA A 512 -7.82 -18.74 12.34
CA ALA A 512 -8.18 -20.13 12.01
C ALA A 512 -7.41 -20.72 10.83
N LEU A 513 -6.74 -19.87 10.01
CA LEU A 513 -5.96 -20.30 8.85
C LEU A 513 -4.48 -20.52 9.16
N LEU A 514 -4.04 -20.28 10.39
CA LEU A 514 -2.65 -20.54 10.78
C LEU A 514 -2.39 -22.04 10.84
N LYS A 515 -1.27 -22.49 10.27
CA LYS A 515 -0.92 -23.90 10.10
C LYS A 515 -0.89 -24.72 11.40
N TYR A 516 -0.64 -24.06 12.54
CA TYR A 516 -0.60 -24.71 13.86
C TYR A 516 -1.95 -24.76 14.56
N VAL A 517 -2.99 -24.13 13.98
CA VAL A 517 -4.36 -24.15 14.53
C VAL A 517 -5.06 -25.41 14.05
N GLU A 518 -5.48 -26.25 14.99
CA GLU A 518 -6.23 -27.47 14.68
C GLU A 518 -7.61 -27.13 14.13
N VAL A 519 -7.88 -27.56 12.91
CA VAL A 519 -9.18 -27.41 12.26
C VAL A 519 -10.10 -28.54 12.72
N LYS A 520 -11.09 -28.20 13.50
CA LYS A 520 -12.16 -29.16 13.85
C LYS A 520 -13.08 -29.40 12.65
N PRO A 521 -13.60 -30.62 12.46
CA PRO A 521 -14.55 -30.89 11.39
C PRO A 521 -15.77 -29.97 11.50
N PRO A 522 -16.38 -29.55 10.38
CA PRO A 522 -17.57 -28.71 10.41
C PRO A 522 -18.73 -29.41 11.15
N LEU A 523 -19.51 -28.61 11.85
CA LEU A 523 -20.75 -29.10 12.45
C LEU A 523 -21.73 -29.44 11.32
N ASN A 524 -22.32 -30.60 11.40
CA ASN A 524 -23.36 -31.03 10.47
C ASN A 524 -24.74 -30.68 11.03
N VAL A 525 -25.57 -30.04 10.21
CA VAL A 525 -26.95 -29.77 10.54
C VAL A 525 -27.78 -31.02 10.25
N ASP A 526 -28.39 -31.59 11.29
CA ASP A 526 -29.37 -32.64 11.13
C ASP A 526 -30.65 -32.02 10.53
N LYS A 527 -30.91 -32.31 9.26
CA LYS A 527 -32.02 -31.72 8.52
C LYS A 527 -33.38 -32.06 9.11
N ASP A 528 -33.50 -33.23 9.75
CA ASP A 528 -34.74 -33.71 10.33
C ASP A 528 -35.05 -33.03 11.68
N LYS A 529 -34.02 -32.52 12.35
CA LYS A 529 -34.12 -31.77 13.61
C LYS A 529 -34.08 -30.25 13.42
N CYS A 530 -33.68 -29.80 12.26
CA CYS A 530 -33.56 -28.39 11.97
C CYS A 530 -34.93 -27.70 11.88
N LYS A 531 -35.18 -26.74 12.77
CA LYS A 531 -36.43 -25.97 12.80
C LYS A 531 -36.46 -24.80 11.80
N GLY A 532 -35.41 -24.60 11.01
CA GLY A 532 -35.32 -23.51 10.04
C GLY A 532 -35.37 -22.09 10.64
N CYS A 533 -34.91 -21.94 11.88
CA CYS A 533 -35.00 -20.68 12.64
C CYS A 533 -34.15 -19.54 12.06
N LYS A 534 -33.29 -19.82 11.10
CA LYS A 534 -32.32 -18.84 10.52
C LYS A 534 -31.42 -18.17 11.58
N CYS A 535 -31.14 -18.84 12.70
CA CYS A 535 -30.38 -18.35 13.85
C CYS A 535 -28.88 -18.73 13.79
N ALA A 536 -28.36 -19.16 12.66
CA ALA A 536 -26.95 -19.53 12.50
C ALA A 536 -26.26 -18.66 11.45
#